data_ddb9323b4b64c4bf9cc35e2613061d1d
#
_entry.id   ddb9323b4b64c4bf9cc35e2613061d1d
#
_cell.length_a   1.000
_cell.length_b   1.000
_cell.length_c   1.000
_cell.angle_alpha   90.00
_cell.angle_beta   90.00
_cell.angle_gamma   90.00
#
_symmetry.space_group_name_H-M   'P 1'
#
loop_
_entity.id
_entity.type
_entity.pdbx_description
1 polymer ?
#
loop_
_entity_poly.entity_id
_entity_poly.type
_entity_poly.pdbx_seq_one_letter_code
_entity_poly.pdbx_strand_id
1 'polypeptide(L)'
;VLNRPNLYLFIALILINLTACTEDAKQVTHKSSLDPSLCQFSAGDCVKQLDDIKLAISLSPANAPSEKPLTLRLLASSPIKNVQIRLEGRDMFMGVIPVNVKQTDEMTYIGQMVYGSCSSGYMVWRGFVSFNLNGETKTAVFDFLADDNG
;
A
#
# COMPACT_ATOMS: atom_id res chain seq x y z
N VAL A 1 29.30 -26.22 -54.09
CA VAL A 1 27.98 -26.10 -54.75
C VAL A 1 26.96 -26.73 -53.83
N LEU A 2 26.25 -25.92 -53.08
CA LEU A 2 25.25 -26.40 -52.13
C LEU A 2 24.01 -26.87 -52.90
N ASN A 3 23.64 -28.11 -52.72
CA ASN A 3 22.58 -28.76 -53.45
C ASN A 3 21.23 -28.09 -53.05
N ARG A 4 20.52 -27.48 -54.00
CA ARG A 4 19.28 -26.70 -53.78
C ARG A 4 18.21 -27.41 -52.95
N PRO A 5 17.98 -28.71 -53.00
CA PRO A 5 16.97 -29.36 -52.15
C PRO A 5 17.31 -29.35 -50.66
N ASN A 6 18.58 -29.39 -50.27
CA ASN A 6 18.98 -29.35 -48.86
C ASN A 6 18.83 -27.95 -48.23
N LEU A 7 18.89 -26.88 -49.03
CA LEU A 7 18.69 -25.52 -48.56
C LEU A 7 17.25 -25.27 -48.13
N TYR A 8 16.28 -25.80 -48.89
CA TYR A 8 14.86 -25.66 -48.52
C TYR A 8 14.50 -26.47 -47.28
N LEU A 9 15.14 -27.62 -47.07
CA LEU A 9 14.95 -28.44 -45.87
C LEU A 9 15.46 -27.74 -44.62
N PHE A 10 16.62 -27.03 -44.71
CA PHE A 10 17.16 -26.24 -43.62
C PHE A 10 16.30 -25.01 -43.32
N ILE A 11 15.79 -24.30 -44.32
CA ILE A 11 14.91 -23.15 -44.15
C ILE A 11 13.56 -23.57 -43.53
N ALA A 12 13.00 -24.70 -43.92
CA ALA A 12 11.78 -25.26 -43.34
C ALA A 12 11.98 -25.64 -41.86
N LEU A 13 13.13 -26.19 -41.49
CA LEU A 13 13.44 -26.56 -40.10
C LEU A 13 13.61 -25.37 -39.18
N ILE A 14 14.10 -24.23 -39.71
CA ILE A 14 14.29 -22.97 -38.93
C ILE A 14 12.94 -22.27 -38.70
N LEU A 15 12.00 -22.37 -39.64
CA LEU A 15 10.69 -21.74 -39.53
C LEU A 15 9.76 -22.40 -38.48
N ILE A 16 10.00 -23.68 -38.13
CA ILE A 16 9.19 -24.41 -37.13
C ILE A 16 9.51 -23.99 -35.70
N ASN A 17 10.68 -23.38 -35.45
CA ASN A 17 11.11 -22.99 -34.08
C ASN A 17 10.63 -21.60 -33.66
N LEU A 18 9.88 -20.85 -34.47
CA LEU A 18 9.42 -19.50 -34.16
C LEU A 18 8.02 -19.43 -33.52
N THR A 19 7.38 -20.57 -33.23
CA THR A 19 6.02 -20.61 -32.66
C THR A 19 5.98 -20.92 -31.15
N ALA A 20 7.11 -20.89 -30.45
CA ALA A 20 7.14 -21.14 -29.01
C ALA A 20 7.52 -19.86 -28.29
N CYS A 21 6.54 -19.04 -27.96
CA CYS A 21 6.42 -18.16 -26.79
C CYS A 21 5.24 -17.20 -26.98
N THR A 22 4.03 -17.74 -26.96
CA THR A 22 2.89 -17.01 -26.43
C THR A 22 2.61 -17.61 -25.05
N GLU A 23 3.44 -17.28 -24.08
CA GLU A 23 2.96 -17.31 -22.71
C GLU A 23 1.90 -16.21 -22.61
N ASP A 24 0.64 -16.63 -22.60
CA ASP A 24 -0.42 -15.82 -22.05
C ASP A 24 0.02 -15.42 -20.62
N ALA A 25 0.60 -14.24 -20.50
CA ALA A 25 0.66 -13.56 -19.24
C ALA A 25 -0.80 -13.41 -18.81
N LYS A 26 -1.33 -14.40 -18.08
CA LYS A 26 -2.52 -14.24 -17.26
C LYS A 26 -2.23 -13.00 -16.43
N GLN A 27 -2.75 -11.87 -16.87
CA GLN A 27 -3.00 -10.77 -15.96
C GLN A 27 -3.83 -11.37 -14.84
N VAL A 28 -3.17 -11.67 -13.74
CA VAL A 28 -3.83 -11.89 -12.47
C VAL A 28 -4.45 -10.53 -12.16
N THR A 29 -5.63 -10.30 -12.69
CA THR A 29 -6.53 -9.30 -12.13
C THR A 29 -6.74 -9.79 -10.71
N HIS A 30 -5.91 -9.31 -9.80
CA HIS A 30 -6.22 -9.34 -8.39
C HIS A 30 -7.50 -8.51 -8.24
N LYS A 31 -8.63 -9.17 -8.49
CA LYS A 31 -9.89 -8.76 -7.90
C LYS A 31 -9.62 -8.92 -6.41
N SER A 32 -9.17 -7.85 -5.78
CA SER A 32 -9.05 -7.73 -4.35
C SER A 32 -10.40 -8.18 -3.80
N SER A 33 -10.48 -9.42 -3.36
CA SER A 33 -11.54 -9.82 -2.44
C SER A 33 -11.30 -8.87 -1.27
N LEU A 34 -12.21 -7.91 -1.09
CA LEU A 34 -12.12 -6.85 -0.11
C LEU A 34 -11.70 -7.47 1.21
N ASP A 35 -10.41 -7.32 1.53
CA ASP A 35 -9.92 -7.69 2.85
C ASP A 35 -10.59 -6.73 3.84
N PRO A 36 -11.54 -7.20 4.68
CA PRO A 36 -12.32 -6.35 5.56
C PRO A 36 -11.47 -5.68 6.64
N SER A 37 -10.21 -6.08 6.79
CA SER A 37 -9.26 -5.46 7.72
C SER A 37 -8.69 -4.15 7.20
N LEU A 38 -8.79 -3.90 5.88
CA LEU A 38 -8.23 -2.72 5.24
C LEU A 38 -9.13 -1.50 5.43
N CYS A 39 -8.50 -0.38 5.73
CA CYS A 39 -9.15 0.92 5.70
C CYS A 39 -9.49 1.31 4.26
N GLN A 40 -10.72 1.69 4.02
CA GLN A 40 -11.24 2.16 2.73
C GLN A 40 -11.34 3.68 2.78
N PHE A 41 -10.25 4.40 2.54
CA PHE A 41 -10.22 5.86 2.67
C PHE A 41 -11.09 6.59 1.65
N SER A 42 -11.39 5.97 0.52
CA SER A 42 -12.34 6.49 -0.47
C SER A 42 -13.80 6.46 0.05
N ALA A 43 -14.11 5.56 0.99
CA ALA A 43 -15.42 5.45 1.62
C ALA A 43 -15.55 6.34 2.88
N GLY A 44 -14.43 6.80 3.43
CA GLY A 44 -14.40 7.66 4.61
C GLY A 44 -13.23 7.40 5.55
N ASP A 45 -13.29 8.02 6.73
CA ASP A 45 -12.25 7.87 7.74
C ASP A 45 -12.19 6.43 8.29
N CYS A 46 -10.97 5.92 8.45
CA CYS A 46 -10.73 4.65 9.14
C CYS A 46 -10.79 4.86 10.64
N VAL A 47 -11.81 4.34 11.31
CA VAL A 47 -12.00 4.51 12.75
C VAL A 47 -11.43 3.34 13.51
N LYS A 48 -10.56 3.61 14.47
CA LYS A 48 -10.02 2.63 15.44
C LYS A 48 -10.46 3.01 16.85
N GLN A 49 -11.01 2.03 17.55
CA GLN A 49 -11.41 2.18 18.96
C GLN A 49 -10.39 1.48 19.85
N LEU A 50 -9.83 2.18 20.82
CA LEU A 50 -8.98 1.64 21.87
C LEU A 50 -9.53 2.11 23.22
N ASP A 51 -10.05 1.19 24.00
CA ASP A 51 -10.74 1.50 25.24
C ASP A 51 -11.78 2.65 25.04
N ASP A 52 -11.61 3.76 25.73
CA ASP A 52 -12.54 4.90 25.69
C ASP A 52 -12.18 5.95 24.61
N ILE A 53 -11.08 5.74 23.84
CA ILE A 53 -10.67 6.69 22.80
C ILE A 53 -10.96 6.15 21.39
N LYS A 54 -11.47 7.04 20.53
CA LYS A 54 -11.60 6.80 19.09
C LYS A 54 -10.58 7.62 18.33
N LEU A 55 -9.94 6.97 17.36
CA LEU A 55 -9.03 7.60 16.41
C LEU A 55 -9.65 7.48 15.02
N ALA A 56 -9.90 8.61 14.36
CA ALA A 56 -10.30 8.64 12.96
C ALA A 56 -9.10 9.04 12.11
N ILE A 57 -8.77 8.19 11.14
CA ILE A 57 -7.59 8.33 10.28
C ILE A 57 -8.06 8.48 8.84
N SER A 58 -7.57 9.48 8.14
CA SER A 58 -7.78 9.65 6.71
C SER A 58 -6.49 9.93 5.97
N LEU A 59 -6.46 9.59 4.68
CA LEU A 59 -5.37 9.88 3.75
C LEU A 59 -5.86 10.78 2.62
N SER A 60 -4.99 11.66 2.18
CA SER A 60 -5.22 12.48 0.99
C SER A 60 -3.97 12.48 0.10
N PRO A 61 -4.06 12.03 -1.17
CA PRO A 61 -5.25 11.46 -1.84
C PRO A 61 -5.74 10.14 -1.22
N ALA A 62 -7.06 9.89 -1.30
CA ALA A 62 -7.71 8.75 -0.64
C ALA A 62 -7.33 7.39 -1.25
N ASN A 63 -6.93 7.36 -2.53
CA ASN A 63 -6.43 6.17 -3.19
C ASN A 63 -4.99 5.78 -2.79
N ALA A 64 -4.40 6.51 -1.83
CA ALA A 64 -3.11 6.21 -1.24
C ALA A 64 -2.02 5.88 -2.29
N PRO A 65 -1.69 6.81 -3.22
CA PRO A 65 -0.76 6.53 -4.30
C PRO A 65 0.67 6.35 -3.79
N SER A 66 1.36 5.32 -4.29
CA SER A 66 2.80 5.10 -4.07
C SER A 66 3.64 6.21 -4.71
N GLU A 67 4.82 6.46 -4.16
CA GLU A 67 5.84 7.39 -4.69
C GLU A 67 5.36 8.84 -4.86
N LYS A 68 4.26 9.18 -4.20
CA LYS A 68 3.68 10.54 -4.21
C LYS A 68 3.48 11.05 -2.79
N PRO A 69 3.51 12.39 -2.61
CA PRO A 69 3.22 12.97 -1.30
C PRO A 69 1.80 12.64 -0.84
N LEU A 70 1.70 12.18 0.38
CA LEU A 70 0.45 11.85 1.06
C LEU A 70 0.34 12.67 2.34
N THR A 71 -0.86 13.14 2.62
CA THR A 71 -1.22 13.75 3.89
C THR A 71 -2.05 12.77 4.70
N LEU A 72 -1.56 12.42 5.88
CA LEU A 72 -2.31 11.68 6.89
C LEU A 72 -2.93 12.68 7.87
N ARG A 73 -4.22 12.57 8.10
CA ARG A 73 -4.93 13.29 9.15
C ARG A 73 -5.37 12.30 10.22
N LEU A 74 -5.05 12.60 11.46
CA LEU A 74 -5.50 11.86 12.65
C LEU A 74 -6.36 12.78 13.49
N LEU A 75 -7.57 12.36 13.81
CA LEU A 75 -8.47 13.01 14.75
C LEU A 75 -8.69 12.07 15.94
N ALA A 76 -8.40 12.55 17.13
CA ALA A 76 -8.67 11.83 18.38
C ALA A 76 -9.98 12.34 19.01
N SER A 77 -10.73 11.47 19.69
CA SER A 77 -11.97 11.85 20.39
C SER A 77 -11.73 12.55 21.74
N SER A 78 -10.49 12.55 22.20
CA SER A 78 -10.03 13.25 23.39
C SER A 78 -8.55 13.65 23.24
N PRO A 79 -8.05 14.63 24.01
CA PRO A 79 -6.66 15.05 23.93
C PRO A 79 -5.69 13.91 24.22
N ILE A 80 -4.69 13.75 23.33
CA ILE A 80 -3.59 12.80 23.47
C ILE A 80 -2.25 13.52 23.35
N LYS A 81 -1.17 12.87 23.79
CA LYS A 81 0.17 13.48 23.78
C LYS A 81 1.19 12.54 23.12
N ASN A 82 2.33 13.12 22.73
CA ASN A 82 3.47 12.36 22.19
C ASN A 82 3.09 11.43 21.03
N VAL A 83 2.27 11.94 20.11
CA VAL A 83 1.83 11.18 18.94
C VAL A 83 3.02 10.90 18.02
N GLN A 84 3.23 9.63 17.73
CA GLN A 84 4.21 9.14 16.78
C GLN A 84 3.51 8.20 15.80
N ILE A 85 3.78 8.36 14.52
CA ILE A 85 3.20 7.51 13.47
C ILE A 85 4.34 6.95 12.64
N ARG A 86 4.26 5.65 12.33
CA ARG A 86 5.16 4.98 11.40
C ARG A 86 4.38 4.00 10.53
N LEU A 87 4.92 3.73 9.34
CA LEU A 87 4.41 2.71 8.43
C LEU A 87 5.43 1.60 8.27
N GLU A 88 4.92 0.39 8.12
CA GLU A 88 5.68 -0.82 7.77
C GLU A 88 4.90 -1.62 6.72
N GLY A 89 5.57 -2.39 5.88
CA GLY A 89 4.87 -3.33 5.02
C GLY A 89 4.22 -4.44 5.84
N ARG A 90 2.92 -4.70 5.63
CA ARG A 90 2.19 -5.72 6.40
C ARG A 90 2.67 -7.14 6.09
N ASP A 91 2.79 -7.45 4.81
CA ASP A 91 3.02 -8.83 4.33
C ASP A 91 4.46 -9.04 3.85
N MET A 92 5.24 -7.98 3.73
CA MET A 92 6.66 -8.03 3.41
C MET A 92 7.41 -6.86 4.04
N PHE A 93 8.69 -7.08 4.32
CA PHE A 93 9.52 -6.02 4.90
C PHE A 93 9.92 -4.99 3.83
N MET A 94 9.47 -3.76 4.00
CA MET A 94 9.77 -2.61 3.13
C MET A 94 10.46 -1.47 3.90
N GLY A 95 11.09 -1.82 5.02
CA GLY A 95 11.62 -0.83 5.95
C GLY A 95 10.56 -0.20 6.84
N VAL A 96 10.99 0.75 7.65
CA VAL A 96 10.14 1.55 8.54
C VAL A 96 10.11 2.98 8.04
N ILE A 97 8.94 3.52 7.80
CA ILE A 97 8.75 4.89 7.32
C ILE A 97 8.17 5.73 8.46
N PRO A 98 8.95 6.62 9.07
CA PRO A 98 8.43 7.55 10.06
C PRO A 98 7.57 8.62 9.37
N VAL A 99 6.43 8.94 9.97
CA VAL A 99 5.57 10.03 9.52
C VAL A 99 5.82 11.25 10.38
N ASN A 100 6.24 12.35 9.76
CA ASN A 100 6.45 13.62 10.47
C ASN A 100 5.09 14.24 10.83
N VAL A 101 4.68 14.08 12.09
CA VAL A 101 3.37 14.49 12.60
C VAL A 101 3.48 15.82 13.31
N LYS A 102 2.55 16.74 13.00
CA LYS A 102 2.37 18.01 13.70
C LYS A 102 0.97 18.09 14.24
N GLN A 103 0.85 18.51 15.50
CA GLN A 103 -0.44 18.86 16.10
C GLN A 103 -0.91 20.20 15.53
N THR A 104 -2.13 20.25 14.99
CA THR A 104 -2.73 21.47 14.42
C THR A 104 -3.77 22.10 15.33
N ASP A 105 -4.44 21.28 16.13
CA ASP A 105 -5.33 21.69 17.22
C ASP A 105 -5.32 20.64 18.34
N GLU A 106 -6.13 20.83 19.37
CA GLU A 106 -6.10 20.00 20.59
C GLU A 106 -6.26 18.48 20.31
N MET A 107 -6.98 18.10 19.26
CA MET A 107 -7.31 16.71 18.93
C MET A 107 -6.90 16.30 17.52
N THR A 108 -6.33 17.21 16.72
CA THR A 108 -6.01 16.96 15.31
C THR A 108 -4.50 16.97 15.07
N TYR A 109 -4.04 15.98 14.34
CA TYR A 109 -2.66 15.80 13.94
C TYR A 109 -2.57 15.59 12.44
N ILE A 110 -1.62 16.26 11.79
CA ILE A 110 -1.37 16.16 10.35
C ILE A 110 0.04 15.65 10.12
N GLY A 111 0.18 14.60 9.35
CA GLY A 111 1.45 14.01 8.95
C GLY A 111 1.65 14.06 7.43
N GLN A 112 2.90 14.19 7.00
CA GLN A 112 3.30 14.07 5.59
C GLN A 112 4.17 12.83 5.44
N MET A 113 3.93 12.06 4.38
CA MET A 113 4.68 10.85 4.10
C MET A 113 4.77 10.56 2.60
N VAL A 114 5.77 9.76 2.24
CA VAL A 114 5.92 9.14 0.92
C VAL A 114 6.40 7.71 1.17
N TYR A 115 5.87 6.76 0.47
CA TYR A 115 6.33 5.38 0.51
C TYR A 115 6.53 4.83 -0.91
N GLY A 116 7.34 3.78 -1.03
CA GLY A 116 7.65 3.14 -2.30
C GLY A 116 6.55 2.22 -2.80
N SER A 117 6.59 1.92 -4.09
CA SER A 117 5.78 0.88 -4.72
C SER A 117 6.42 -0.50 -4.60
N CYS A 118 5.61 -1.54 -4.76
CA CYS A 118 6.07 -2.92 -4.91
C CYS A 118 5.93 -3.37 -6.36
N SER A 119 6.92 -4.10 -6.87
CA SER A 119 6.89 -4.64 -8.24
C SER A 119 5.74 -5.61 -8.51
N SER A 120 5.12 -6.16 -7.46
CA SER A 120 3.93 -7.02 -7.57
C SER A 120 2.65 -6.25 -7.92
N GLY A 121 2.65 -4.92 -7.84
CA GLY A 121 1.46 -4.09 -8.02
C GLY A 121 0.42 -4.24 -6.90
N TYR A 122 0.76 -4.94 -5.82
CA TYR A 122 -0.09 -5.10 -4.64
C TYR A 122 0.74 -4.92 -3.38
N MET A 123 0.40 -3.91 -2.57
CA MET A 123 1.12 -3.61 -1.35
C MET A 123 0.17 -3.14 -0.26
N VAL A 124 0.15 -3.85 0.86
CA VAL A 124 -0.55 -3.42 2.06
C VAL A 124 0.43 -2.81 3.04
N TRP A 125 0.16 -1.58 3.42
CA TRP A 125 0.88 -0.87 4.46
C TRP A 125 0.15 -0.98 5.79
N ARG A 126 0.92 -1.17 6.85
CA ARG A 126 0.46 -1.15 8.24
C ARG A 126 0.95 0.11 8.93
N GLY A 127 0.02 0.91 9.39
CA GLY A 127 0.29 2.10 10.18
C GLY A 127 0.18 1.81 11.68
N PHE A 128 1.14 2.31 12.44
CA PHE A 128 1.14 2.29 13.90
C PHE A 128 1.03 3.73 14.40
N VAL A 129 -0.01 4.01 15.16
CA VAL A 129 -0.22 5.30 15.83
C VAL A 129 0.03 5.08 17.31
N SER A 130 1.20 5.51 17.81
CA SER A 130 1.55 5.45 19.24
C SER A 130 1.32 6.81 19.86
N PHE A 131 0.74 6.84 21.05
CA PHE A 131 0.41 8.07 21.78
C PHE A 131 0.30 7.81 23.29
N ASN A 132 0.36 8.86 24.07
CA ASN A 132 0.12 8.80 25.51
C ASN A 132 -1.30 9.28 25.85
N LEU A 133 -2.02 8.46 26.61
CA LEU A 133 -3.33 8.75 27.16
C LEU A 133 -3.30 8.45 28.67
N ASN A 134 -3.61 9.44 29.49
CA ASN A 134 -3.62 9.31 30.95
C ASN A 134 -2.32 8.74 31.57
N GLY A 135 -1.16 9.04 30.97
CA GLY A 135 0.15 8.57 31.42
C GLY A 135 0.57 7.20 30.88
N GLU A 136 -0.29 6.51 30.15
CA GLU A 136 0.01 5.22 29.51
C GLU A 136 0.27 5.40 28.02
N THR A 137 1.24 4.65 27.48
CA THR A 137 1.47 4.58 26.04
C THR A 137 0.55 3.53 25.41
N LYS A 138 -0.23 3.95 24.43
CA LYS A 138 -1.13 3.10 23.64
C LYS A 138 -0.71 3.11 22.17
N THR A 139 -1.05 2.06 21.44
CA THR A 139 -0.79 1.97 20.00
C THR A 139 -2.01 1.44 19.26
N ALA A 140 -2.52 2.23 18.34
CA ALA A 140 -3.52 1.79 17.36
C ALA A 140 -2.84 1.31 16.08
N VAL A 141 -3.44 0.30 15.44
CA VAL A 141 -2.94 -0.26 14.19
C VAL A 141 -4.02 -0.13 13.11
N PHE A 142 -3.62 0.28 11.92
CA PHE A 142 -4.48 0.34 10.75
C PHE A 142 -3.74 -0.18 9.52
N ASP A 143 -4.45 -0.92 8.67
CA ASP A 143 -3.91 -1.44 7.42
C ASP A 143 -4.61 -0.77 6.24
N PHE A 144 -3.90 -0.52 5.15
CA PHE A 144 -4.49 0.03 3.94
C PHE A 144 -3.76 -0.46 2.68
N LEU A 145 -4.49 -0.52 1.58
CA LEU A 145 -3.93 -0.85 0.28
C LEU A 145 -3.32 0.41 -0.34
N ALA A 146 -2.06 0.31 -0.81
CA ALA A 146 -1.47 1.33 -1.66
C ALA A 146 -2.08 1.27 -3.07
N ASP A 147 -2.12 2.42 -3.76
CA ASP A 147 -2.62 2.53 -5.13
C ASP A 147 -4.05 1.96 -5.30
N ASP A 148 -4.90 2.14 -4.27
CA ASP A 148 -6.28 1.67 -4.26
C ASP A 148 -7.12 2.46 -5.27
N ASN A 149 -7.40 1.84 -6.39
CA ASN A 149 -8.20 2.44 -7.47
C ASN A 149 -9.69 2.07 -7.41
N GLY A 150 -10.14 1.42 -6.32
CA GLY A 150 -11.54 1.06 -6.08
C GLY A 150 -11.95 -0.27 -6.73
#